data_727c44194ffb7c44934c305abefee724
#
_entry.id   727c44194ffb7c44934c305abefee724
#
_cell.length_a   1.000
_cell.length_b   1.000
_cell.length_c   1.000
_cell.angle_alpha   90.00
_cell.angle_beta   90.00
_cell.angle_gamma   90.00
#
_symmetry.space_group_name_H-M   'P 1'
#
loop_
_entity.id
_entity.type
_entity.pdbx_description
1 polymer ?
#
loop_
_entity_poly.entity_id
_entity_poly.type
_entity_poly.pdbx_seq_one_letter_code
_entity_poly.pdbx_strand_id
1 'polypeptide(L)'
;NDLVKNNEKHLPITDKRMTRFWITLDKGVDFVIKSFLRMKGGEIFVPKIPSIKITDLAKAIGPNKKTKYIGVRSGEKIHEIMCPQESAHLTINFKDHYVIYPSNPDKKTVYINNLIGEKGKKVKKDFEYSSDKNKDFLSVAEIKKLNDSL
;
A
#
# COMPACT_ATOMS: atom_id res chain seq x y z
N ASN A 1 -16.79 10.20 -2.63
CA ASN A 1 -18.21 10.22 -2.21
C ASN A 1 -18.99 11.45 -2.74
N ASP A 2 -18.38 12.62 -2.91
CA ASP A 2 -19.06 13.85 -3.32
C ASP A 2 -19.66 13.77 -4.72
N LEU A 3 -18.95 13.15 -5.68
CA LEU A 3 -19.47 12.94 -7.04
C LEU A 3 -20.76 12.07 -7.06
N VAL A 4 -20.86 11.12 -6.12
CA VAL A 4 -22.05 10.28 -5.98
C VAL A 4 -23.18 11.08 -5.32
N LYS A 5 -22.88 11.86 -4.27
CA LYS A 5 -23.82 12.74 -3.58
C LYS A 5 -24.37 13.84 -4.50
N ASN A 6 -23.52 14.40 -5.36
CA ASN A 6 -23.90 15.43 -6.33
C ASN A 6 -24.61 14.86 -7.56
N ASN A 7 -24.99 13.59 -7.54
CA ASN A 7 -25.72 12.90 -8.59
C ASN A 7 -25.09 12.95 -9.99
N GLU A 8 -23.74 13.02 -10.05
CA GLU A 8 -23.01 12.97 -11.31
C GLU A 8 -23.32 11.69 -12.09
N LYS A 9 -23.57 11.82 -13.37
CA LYS A 9 -23.94 10.68 -14.25
C LYS A 9 -22.77 9.69 -14.45
N HIS A 10 -21.53 10.16 -14.33
CA HIS A 10 -20.34 9.40 -14.60
C HIS A 10 -19.30 9.57 -13.49
N LEU A 11 -18.59 8.49 -13.17
CA LEU A 11 -17.42 8.55 -12.31
C LEU A 11 -16.17 8.67 -13.19
N PRO A 12 -15.36 9.74 -13.02
CA PRO A 12 -14.11 9.87 -13.78
C PRO A 12 -13.08 8.86 -13.25
N ILE A 13 -12.48 8.12 -14.14
CA ILE A 13 -11.38 7.19 -13.86
C ILE A 13 -10.20 7.59 -14.72
N THR A 14 -9.04 7.73 -14.12
CA THR A 14 -7.82 8.13 -14.83
C THR A 14 -7.38 7.07 -15.83
N ASP A 15 -7.19 5.83 -15.39
CA ASP A 15 -6.82 4.68 -16.23
C ASP A 15 -7.39 3.37 -15.63
N LYS A 16 -7.85 2.46 -16.52
CA LYS A 16 -8.42 1.16 -16.10
C LYS A 16 -7.41 0.21 -15.45
N ARG A 17 -6.12 0.41 -15.72
CA ARG A 17 -5.01 -0.40 -15.17
C ARG A 17 -4.60 0.02 -13.79
N MET A 18 -5.01 1.21 -13.36
CA MET A 18 -4.53 1.85 -12.14
C MET A 18 -4.87 1.05 -10.90
N THR A 19 -3.87 0.84 -10.05
CA THR A 19 -4.00 0.20 -8.74
C THR A 19 -3.46 1.12 -7.64
N ARG A 20 -3.97 0.94 -6.43
CA ARG A 20 -3.52 1.67 -5.23
C ARG A 20 -3.45 0.71 -4.06
N PHE A 21 -2.59 1.00 -3.11
CA PHE A 21 -2.65 0.38 -1.80
C PHE A 21 -3.79 1.01 -1.00
N TRP A 22 -4.41 0.22 -0.12
CA TRP A 22 -5.58 0.67 0.63
C TRP A 22 -5.41 0.37 2.12
N ILE A 23 -5.52 1.40 2.96
CA ILE A 23 -5.40 1.30 4.41
C ILE A 23 -6.40 2.24 5.07
N THR A 24 -7.01 1.83 6.19
CA THR A 24 -7.82 2.74 7.02
C THR A 24 -6.91 3.57 7.92
N LEU A 25 -7.42 4.72 8.37
CA LEU A 25 -6.67 5.61 9.26
C LEU A 25 -6.23 4.89 10.53
N ASP A 26 -7.15 4.16 11.19
CA ASP A 26 -6.85 3.42 12.42
C ASP A 26 -5.73 2.40 12.24
N LYS A 27 -5.77 1.61 11.15
CA LYS A 27 -4.69 0.67 10.81
C LYS A 27 -3.37 1.39 10.53
N GLY A 28 -3.42 2.58 9.93
CA GLY A 28 -2.25 3.41 9.70
C GLY A 28 -1.63 3.87 11.03
N VAL A 29 -2.44 4.40 11.93
CA VAL A 29 -2.02 4.83 13.27
C VAL A 29 -1.42 3.66 14.07
N ASP A 30 -2.12 2.53 14.13
CA ASP A 30 -1.64 1.31 14.79
C ASP A 30 -0.28 0.85 14.25
N PHE A 31 -0.12 0.92 12.92
CA PHE A 31 1.14 0.55 12.29
C PHE A 31 2.28 1.48 12.70
N VAL A 32 2.04 2.79 12.75
CA VAL A 32 3.04 3.78 13.19
C VAL A 32 3.45 3.52 14.64
N ILE A 33 2.49 3.33 15.56
CA ILE A 33 2.77 3.05 16.97
C ILE A 33 3.61 1.75 17.12
N LYS A 34 3.22 0.67 16.42
CA LYS A 34 3.98 -0.57 16.41
C LYS A 34 5.39 -0.40 15.85
N SER A 35 5.56 0.45 14.83
CA SER A 35 6.87 0.72 14.24
C SER A 35 7.81 1.40 15.22
N PHE A 36 7.32 2.32 16.07
CA PHE A 36 8.12 2.91 17.17
C PHE A 36 8.64 1.87 18.16
N LEU A 37 7.84 0.87 18.49
CA LEU A 37 8.27 -0.21 19.38
C LEU A 37 9.30 -1.15 18.74
N ARG A 38 9.33 -1.22 17.41
CA ARG A 38 10.17 -2.12 16.61
C ARG A 38 11.49 -1.50 16.19
N MET A 39 11.53 -0.17 16.03
CA MET A 39 12.61 0.55 15.37
C MET A 39 13.93 0.55 16.17
N LYS A 40 15.03 0.43 15.45
CA LYS A 40 16.41 0.57 15.96
C LYS A 40 17.05 1.90 15.58
N GLY A 41 16.47 2.59 14.62
CA GLY A 41 16.87 3.89 14.11
C GLY A 41 17.23 3.86 12.63
N GLY A 42 16.66 4.83 11.88
CA GLY A 42 16.93 5.02 10.46
C GLY A 42 16.24 4.07 9.48
N GLU A 43 15.39 3.15 9.97
CA GLU A 43 14.61 2.25 9.12
C GLU A 43 13.41 2.94 8.50
N ILE A 44 13.03 2.47 7.30
CA ILE A 44 11.73 2.76 6.69
C ILE A 44 10.85 1.52 6.88
N PHE A 45 9.75 1.69 7.62
CA PHE A 45 8.76 0.63 7.83
C PHE A 45 7.68 0.71 6.74
N VAL A 46 7.42 -0.41 6.09
CA VAL A 46 6.44 -0.52 5.00
C VAL A 46 5.40 -1.58 5.37
N PRO A 47 4.13 -1.19 5.62
CA PRO A 47 3.09 -2.14 5.98
C PRO A 47 2.74 -3.07 4.82
N LYS A 48 2.41 -4.33 5.10
CA LYS A 48 1.76 -5.21 4.15
C LYS A 48 0.26 -4.95 4.22
N ILE A 49 -0.24 -4.30 3.20
CA ILE A 49 -1.64 -3.87 3.11
C ILE A 49 -2.23 -4.29 1.76
N PRO A 50 -3.55 -4.48 1.68
CA PRO A 50 -4.18 -4.85 0.44
C PRO A 50 -4.10 -3.75 -0.61
N SER A 51 -4.24 -4.18 -1.86
CA SER A 51 -4.39 -3.32 -3.03
C SER A 51 -5.83 -3.28 -3.51
N ILE A 52 -6.17 -2.25 -4.27
CA ILE A 52 -7.43 -2.11 -4.99
C ILE A 52 -7.17 -1.76 -6.45
N LYS A 53 -8.08 -2.17 -7.33
CA LYS A 53 -8.20 -1.60 -8.68
C LYS A 53 -9.10 -0.38 -8.60
N ILE A 54 -8.72 0.72 -9.25
CA ILE A 54 -9.54 1.93 -9.27
C ILE A 54 -10.91 1.68 -9.92
N THR A 55 -10.98 0.76 -10.88
CA THR A 55 -12.24 0.29 -11.47
C THR A 55 -13.16 -0.37 -10.45
N ASP A 56 -12.61 -1.13 -9.51
CA ASP A 56 -13.41 -1.83 -8.49
C ASP A 56 -13.84 -0.87 -7.37
N LEU A 57 -12.99 0.13 -7.05
CA LEU A 57 -13.38 1.25 -6.19
C LEU A 57 -14.58 2.00 -6.77
N ALA A 58 -14.56 2.31 -8.08
CA ALA A 58 -15.67 2.99 -8.75
C ALA A 58 -16.97 2.18 -8.67
N LYS A 59 -16.91 0.86 -8.87
CA LYS A 59 -18.07 -0.04 -8.72
C LYS A 59 -18.58 -0.09 -7.27
N ALA A 60 -17.69 -0.09 -6.29
CA ALA A 60 -18.06 -0.13 -4.88
C ALA A 60 -18.79 1.15 -4.44
N ILE A 61 -18.32 2.32 -4.93
CA ILE A 61 -18.88 3.63 -4.55
C ILE A 61 -20.16 3.95 -5.33
N GLY A 62 -20.19 3.61 -6.63
CA GLY A 62 -21.31 3.94 -7.51
C GLY A 62 -21.68 2.79 -8.45
N PRO A 63 -22.32 1.71 -7.93
CA PRO A 63 -22.60 0.50 -8.69
C PRO A 63 -23.44 0.74 -9.94
N ASN A 64 -24.29 1.78 -9.92
CA ASN A 64 -25.19 2.15 -11.03
C ASN A 64 -24.63 3.31 -11.88
N LYS A 65 -23.41 3.80 -11.60
CA LYS A 65 -22.81 4.91 -12.34
C LYS A 65 -21.93 4.38 -13.48
N LYS A 66 -22.00 5.05 -14.62
CA LYS A 66 -21.07 4.78 -15.72
C LYS A 66 -19.70 5.37 -15.39
N THR A 67 -18.65 4.72 -15.83
CA THR A 67 -17.26 5.23 -15.70
C THR A 67 -16.86 5.99 -16.97
N LYS A 68 -16.13 7.09 -16.81
CA LYS A 68 -15.53 7.86 -17.91
C LYS A 68 -14.02 7.91 -17.70
N TYR A 69 -13.27 7.43 -18.68
CA TYR A 69 -11.80 7.50 -18.64
C TYR A 69 -11.34 8.89 -19.06
N ILE A 70 -10.54 9.53 -18.23
CA ILE A 70 -10.09 10.92 -18.41
C ILE A 70 -8.61 11.05 -18.78
N GLY A 71 -7.86 9.94 -18.80
CA GLY A 71 -6.43 9.92 -19.07
C GLY A 71 -5.57 10.17 -17.82
N VAL A 72 -4.31 9.75 -17.87
CA VAL A 72 -3.33 9.92 -16.81
C VAL A 72 -2.84 11.36 -16.79
N ARG A 73 -2.79 11.96 -15.60
CA ARG A 73 -2.26 13.31 -15.40
C ARG A 73 -0.73 13.28 -15.32
N SER A 74 -0.10 14.41 -15.64
CA SER A 74 1.36 14.53 -15.47
C SER A 74 1.77 14.23 -14.03
N GLY A 75 2.77 13.35 -13.85
CA GLY A 75 3.27 12.95 -12.53
C GLY A 75 2.44 11.86 -11.83
N GLU A 76 1.30 11.46 -12.38
CA GLU A 76 0.46 10.40 -11.79
C GLU A 76 0.96 9.02 -12.17
N LYS A 77 1.09 8.12 -11.18
CA LYS A 77 1.55 6.74 -11.39
C LYS A 77 0.38 5.81 -11.68
N ILE A 78 0.56 4.86 -12.60
CA ILE A 78 -0.41 3.79 -12.84
C ILE A 78 -0.45 2.85 -11.61
N HIS A 79 0.72 2.50 -11.06
CA HIS A 79 0.85 1.67 -9.89
C HIS A 79 1.72 2.36 -8.84
N GLU A 80 1.47 2.09 -7.57
CA GLU A 80 2.29 2.59 -6.45
C GLU A 80 3.34 1.56 -6.07
N ILE A 81 4.54 2.03 -5.75
CA ILE A 81 5.66 1.19 -5.30
C ILE A 81 6.05 1.66 -3.90
N MET A 82 6.00 0.76 -2.92
CA MET A 82 6.41 1.02 -1.53
C MET A 82 7.80 0.45 -1.20
N CYS A 83 8.19 -0.70 -1.79
CA CYS A 83 9.57 -1.17 -1.74
C CYS A 83 10.07 -1.30 -3.18
N PRO A 84 10.86 -0.36 -3.68
CA PRO A 84 11.42 -0.44 -5.04
C PRO A 84 12.49 -1.53 -5.13
N GLN A 85 12.65 -2.09 -6.32
CA GLN A 85 13.60 -3.18 -6.57
C GLN A 85 15.04 -2.81 -6.23
N GLU A 86 15.42 -1.55 -6.44
CA GLU A 86 16.75 -1.02 -6.10
C GLU A 86 17.05 -1.13 -4.60
N SER A 87 16.02 -1.11 -3.75
CA SER A 87 16.14 -1.26 -2.30
C SER A 87 16.02 -2.71 -1.83
N ALA A 88 15.88 -3.69 -2.74
CA ALA A 88 15.70 -5.10 -2.35
C ALA A 88 16.84 -5.62 -1.47
N HIS A 89 18.09 -5.21 -1.77
CA HIS A 89 19.26 -5.62 -1.00
C HIS A 89 19.27 -5.10 0.46
N LEU A 90 18.49 -4.04 0.76
CA LEU A 90 18.30 -3.44 2.07
C LEU A 90 16.96 -3.85 2.71
N THR A 91 16.15 -4.64 2.01
CA THR A 91 14.79 -4.95 2.45
C THR A 91 14.73 -6.27 3.22
N ILE A 92 14.06 -6.22 4.36
CA ILE A 92 13.79 -7.37 5.22
C ILE A 92 12.28 -7.59 5.29
N ASN A 93 11.87 -8.83 5.10
CA ASN A 93 10.49 -9.30 5.13
C ASN A 93 10.17 -9.82 6.54
N PHE A 94 9.32 -9.12 7.28
CA PHE A 94 8.68 -9.57 8.51
C PHE A 94 7.27 -10.12 8.23
N LYS A 95 6.58 -10.57 9.26
CA LYS A 95 5.24 -11.19 9.12
C LYS A 95 4.22 -10.22 8.51
N ASP A 96 4.10 -9.01 9.06
CA ASP A 96 3.07 -8.00 8.74
C ASP A 96 3.63 -6.74 8.07
N HIS A 97 4.95 -6.65 7.85
CA HIS A 97 5.60 -5.48 7.27
C HIS A 97 6.90 -5.83 6.57
N TYR A 98 7.42 -4.88 5.80
CA TYR A 98 8.80 -4.86 5.33
C TYR A 98 9.56 -3.75 6.06
N VAL A 99 10.86 -3.91 6.16
CA VAL A 99 11.79 -2.88 6.66
C VAL A 99 12.85 -2.67 5.62
N ILE A 100 13.05 -1.41 5.19
CA ILE A 100 14.21 -0.99 4.41
C ILE A 100 15.17 -0.34 5.40
N TYR A 101 16.31 -0.98 5.65
CA TYR A 101 17.31 -0.45 6.56
C TYR A 101 18.26 0.53 5.86
N PRO A 102 18.94 1.41 6.60
CA PRO A 102 19.85 2.41 6.03
C PRO A 102 20.97 1.77 5.17
N SER A 103 21.33 2.42 4.07
CA SER A 103 22.43 1.97 3.19
C SER A 103 23.78 2.01 3.88
N ASN A 104 23.95 2.85 4.90
CA ASN A 104 25.16 2.91 5.73
C ASN A 104 24.80 2.66 7.21
N PRO A 105 24.46 1.40 7.57
CA PRO A 105 24.09 1.07 8.93
C PRO A 105 25.29 1.13 9.86
N ASP A 106 25.06 1.45 11.15
CA ASP A 106 26.07 1.20 12.17
C ASP A 106 26.46 -0.28 12.15
N LYS A 107 27.77 -0.58 12.12
CA LYS A 107 28.33 -1.94 12.02
C LYS A 107 27.82 -2.89 13.10
N LYS A 108 27.35 -2.36 14.26
CA LYS A 108 26.83 -3.13 15.38
C LYS A 108 25.33 -3.41 15.26
N THR A 109 24.60 -2.70 14.41
CA THR A 109 23.15 -2.83 14.30
C THR A 109 22.74 -3.94 13.35
N VAL A 110 22.03 -4.93 13.88
CA VAL A 110 21.49 -6.07 13.12
C VAL A 110 20.00 -5.88 12.90
N TYR A 111 19.58 -5.61 11.66
CA TYR A 111 18.19 -5.31 11.31
C TYR A 111 17.32 -6.55 11.03
N ILE A 112 17.90 -7.75 10.98
CA ILE A 112 17.12 -9.00 10.77
C ILE A 112 16.16 -9.30 11.93
N ASN A 113 16.43 -8.75 13.11
CA ASN A 113 15.54 -8.76 14.27
C ASN A 113 15.18 -7.31 14.61
N ASN A 114 13.97 -7.05 15.08
CA ASN A 114 13.59 -5.75 15.62
C ASN A 114 13.73 -5.70 17.16
N LEU A 115 13.42 -4.54 17.77
CA LEU A 115 13.58 -4.36 19.23
C LEU A 115 12.67 -5.26 20.08
N ILE A 116 11.51 -5.66 19.56
CA ILE A 116 10.59 -6.56 20.28
C ILE A 116 10.83 -8.05 19.97
N GLY A 117 11.96 -8.37 19.32
CA GLY A 117 12.38 -9.76 19.10
C GLY A 117 11.76 -10.48 17.91
N GLU A 118 10.96 -9.80 17.06
CA GLU A 118 10.47 -10.39 15.83
C GLU A 118 11.62 -10.62 14.86
N LYS A 119 11.60 -11.75 14.16
CA LYS A 119 12.63 -12.13 13.17
C LYS A 119 12.10 -11.96 11.76
N GLY A 120 12.86 -11.26 10.93
CA GLY A 120 12.62 -11.12 9.50
C GLY A 120 13.53 -12.01 8.66
N LYS A 121 13.32 -11.97 7.36
CA LYS A 121 14.14 -12.66 6.35
C LYS A 121 14.49 -11.69 5.23
N LYS A 122 15.69 -11.74 4.68
CA LYS A 122 16.03 -10.97 3.48
C LYS A 122 15.09 -11.35 2.33
N VAL A 123 14.67 -10.37 1.56
CA VAL A 123 13.92 -10.61 0.33
C VAL A 123 14.86 -11.07 -0.81
N LYS A 124 14.30 -11.55 -1.92
CA LYS A 124 15.05 -11.88 -3.13
C LYS A 124 15.60 -10.60 -3.79
N LYS A 125 16.66 -10.73 -4.61
CA LYS A 125 17.29 -9.58 -5.28
C LYS A 125 16.37 -8.83 -6.25
N ASP A 126 15.40 -9.53 -6.83
CA ASP A 126 14.41 -9.00 -7.78
C ASP A 126 13.10 -8.60 -7.09
N PHE A 127 13.09 -8.51 -5.78
CA PHE A 127 11.90 -8.18 -5.01
C PHE A 127 11.48 -6.72 -5.21
N GLU A 128 10.20 -6.54 -5.47
CA GLU A 128 9.52 -5.25 -5.48
C GLU A 128 8.16 -5.39 -4.78
N TYR A 129 7.78 -4.42 -3.98
CA TYR A 129 6.45 -4.36 -3.40
C TYR A 129 5.67 -3.21 -4.03
N SER A 130 4.85 -3.55 -5.02
CA SER A 130 4.04 -2.62 -5.80
C SER A 130 2.57 -3.03 -5.76
N SER A 131 1.69 -2.06 -5.98
CA SER A 131 0.24 -2.23 -5.84
C SER A 131 -0.37 -3.17 -6.89
N ASP A 132 0.25 -3.34 -8.05
CA ASP A 132 -0.19 -4.25 -9.12
C ASP A 132 0.28 -5.70 -8.91
N LYS A 133 1.48 -5.89 -8.31
CA LYS A 133 2.06 -7.22 -8.05
C LYS A 133 1.68 -7.77 -6.68
N ASN A 134 0.91 -7.02 -5.90
CA ASN A 134 0.43 -7.46 -4.59
C ASN A 134 -0.47 -8.70 -4.74
N LYS A 135 -0.34 -9.64 -3.80
CA LYS A 135 -1.18 -10.86 -3.78
C LYS A 135 -2.54 -10.63 -3.11
N ASP A 136 -2.63 -9.60 -2.30
CA ASP A 136 -3.82 -9.25 -1.52
C ASP A 136 -4.56 -8.09 -2.22
N PHE A 137 -5.67 -8.41 -2.90
CA PHE A 137 -6.56 -7.45 -3.53
C PHE A 137 -7.93 -7.49 -2.88
N LEU A 138 -8.43 -6.33 -2.49
CA LEU A 138 -9.79 -6.19 -2.01
C LEU A 138 -10.79 -6.36 -3.16
N SER A 139 -11.80 -7.17 -2.93
CA SER A 139 -12.98 -7.29 -3.79
C SER A 139 -13.88 -6.04 -3.67
N VAL A 140 -14.78 -5.86 -4.64
CA VAL A 140 -15.78 -4.77 -4.61
C VAL A 140 -16.61 -4.78 -3.32
N ALA A 141 -16.98 -5.97 -2.82
CA ALA A 141 -17.75 -6.12 -1.59
C ALA A 141 -16.94 -5.68 -0.35
N GLU A 142 -15.66 -6.04 -0.28
CA GLU A 142 -14.77 -5.64 0.83
C GLU A 142 -14.50 -4.13 0.81
N ILE A 143 -14.28 -3.55 -0.37
CA ILE A 143 -14.13 -2.09 -0.53
C ILE A 143 -15.39 -1.37 -0.05
N LYS A 144 -16.58 -1.86 -0.44
CA LYS A 144 -17.85 -1.30 0.00
C LYS A 144 -17.99 -1.35 1.52
N LYS A 145 -17.74 -2.52 2.13
CA LYS A 145 -17.80 -2.69 3.58
C LYS A 145 -16.86 -1.74 4.33
N LEU A 146 -15.63 -1.55 3.82
CA LEU A 146 -14.69 -0.60 4.42
C LEU A 146 -15.14 0.84 4.28
N ASN A 147 -15.72 1.23 3.13
CA ASN A 147 -16.26 2.58 2.94
C ASN A 147 -17.48 2.86 3.81
N ASP A 148 -18.33 1.87 4.05
CA ASP A 148 -19.52 2.00 4.90
C ASP A 148 -19.16 2.09 6.41
N SER A 149 -17.93 1.71 6.79
CA SER A 149 -17.40 1.79 8.16
C SER A 149 -16.61 3.07 8.45
N LEU A 150 -16.41 3.95 7.47
CA LEU A 150 -15.77 5.26 7.59
C LEU A 150 -16.78 6.38 7.77
#